data_f1671359385ff839d1068ec50d210986
#
_entry.id   f1671359385ff839d1068ec50d210986
#
_cell.length_a   1.000
_cell.length_b   1.000
_cell.length_c   1.000
_cell.angle_alpha   90.00
_cell.angle_beta   90.00
_cell.angle_gamma   90.00
#
_symmetry.space_group_name_H-M   'P 1'
#
loop_
_entity.id
_entity.type
_entity.pdbx_description
1 polymer ?
#
loop_
_entity_poly.entity_id
_entity_poly.type
_entity_poly.pdbx_seq_one_letter_code
_entity_poly.pdbx_strand_id
1 'polypeptide(L)'
;MGNCAELCAEKHDISRESLDAHAIESYRRAERAWKEGAFDAEVVPVVIKGKKGDTVVKEDEEYKKVIYEKIPTLKSAFKQGGRITAANSSSLNDGASALILMSAEKAKELGVKPLAKIICEPFRLIQCTGY
;
A
#
# COMPACT_ATOMS: atom_id res chain seq x y z
N MET A 1 -0.65 12.66 7.05
CA MET A 1 -1.56 11.69 6.42
C MET A 1 -2.61 11.14 7.38
N GLY A 2 -2.29 10.73 8.62
CA GLY A 2 -3.27 10.19 9.57
C GLY A 2 -4.45 11.13 9.89
N ASN A 3 -4.17 12.41 10.12
CA ASN A 3 -5.24 13.39 10.32
C ASN A 3 -6.14 13.58 9.08
N CYS A 4 -5.57 13.43 7.88
CA CYS A 4 -6.36 13.46 6.64
C CYS A 4 -7.26 12.21 6.53
N ALA A 5 -6.79 11.05 6.98
CA ALA A 5 -7.58 9.83 7.02
C ALA A 5 -8.74 9.94 8.02
N GLU A 6 -8.49 10.52 9.21
CA GLU A 6 -9.55 10.79 10.19
C GLU A 6 -10.62 11.74 9.63
N LEU A 7 -10.18 12.84 8.98
CA LEU A 7 -11.08 13.78 8.34
C LEU A 7 -11.90 13.15 7.21
N CYS A 8 -11.27 12.29 6.41
CA CYS A 8 -11.93 11.55 5.35
C CYS A 8 -12.99 10.58 5.92
N ALA A 9 -12.64 9.84 6.95
CA ALA A 9 -13.55 8.91 7.61
C ALA A 9 -14.74 9.65 8.25
N GLU A 10 -14.50 10.82 8.83
CA GLU A 10 -15.55 11.69 9.41
C GLU A 10 -16.46 12.25 8.32
N LYS A 11 -15.88 12.84 7.26
CA LYS A 11 -16.62 13.48 6.15
C LYS A 11 -17.52 12.50 5.39
N HIS A 12 -17.09 11.26 5.25
CA HIS A 12 -17.80 10.21 4.51
C HIS A 12 -18.53 9.23 5.43
N ASP A 13 -18.61 9.54 6.72
CA ASP A 13 -19.25 8.71 7.75
C ASP A 13 -18.85 7.24 7.70
N ILE A 14 -17.55 6.99 7.54
CA ILE A 14 -17.00 5.62 7.54
C ILE A 14 -16.76 5.21 8.99
N SER A 15 -17.44 4.18 9.46
CA SER A 15 -17.29 3.71 10.84
C SER A 15 -15.94 3.02 11.11
N ARG A 16 -15.55 2.95 12.38
CA ARG A 16 -14.35 2.24 12.81
C ARG A 16 -14.44 0.75 12.46
N GLU A 17 -15.59 0.15 12.66
CA GLU A 17 -15.86 -1.26 12.39
C GLU A 17 -15.70 -1.57 10.89
N SER A 18 -16.18 -0.67 10.03
CA SER A 18 -16.02 -0.80 8.58
C SER A 18 -14.55 -0.73 8.16
N LEU A 19 -13.78 0.19 8.75
CA LEU A 19 -12.34 0.30 8.49
C LEU A 19 -11.58 -0.95 8.96
N ASP A 20 -11.90 -1.46 10.14
CA ASP A 20 -11.27 -2.65 10.68
C ASP A 20 -11.65 -3.91 9.88
N ALA A 21 -12.90 -4.04 9.45
CA ALA A 21 -13.34 -5.14 8.59
C ALA A 21 -12.60 -5.12 7.23
N HIS A 22 -12.42 -3.94 6.65
CA HIS A 22 -11.65 -3.78 5.42
C HIS A 22 -10.17 -4.16 5.63
N ALA A 23 -9.56 -3.74 6.73
CA ALA A 23 -8.18 -4.10 7.06
C ALA A 23 -8.01 -5.61 7.22
N ILE A 24 -8.92 -6.28 7.95
CA ILE A 24 -8.92 -7.74 8.13
C ILE A 24 -8.99 -8.45 6.77
N GLU A 25 -9.90 -8.03 5.91
CA GLU A 25 -10.04 -8.62 4.58
C GLU A 25 -8.79 -8.36 3.71
N SER A 26 -8.17 -7.18 3.81
CA SER A 26 -6.92 -6.85 3.13
C SER A 26 -5.78 -7.79 3.54
N TYR A 27 -5.60 -8.03 4.84
CA TYR A 27 -4.60 -8.97 5.35
C TYR A 27 -4.87 -10.41 4.87
N ARG A 28 -6.12 -10.86 4.88
CA ARG A 28 -6.50 -12.18 4.38
C ARG A 28 -6.22 -12.35 2.89
N ARG A 29 -6.45 -11.30 2.10
CA ARG A 29 -6.12 -11.30 0.67
C ARG A 29 -4.62 -11.38 0.44
N ALA A 30 -3.82 -10.62 1.18
CA ALA A 30 -2.37 -10.71 1.11
C ALA A 30 -1.87 -12.12 1.46
N GLU A 31 -2.34 -12.69 2.55
CA GLU A 31 -1.99 -14.06 2.96
C GLU A 31 -2.34 -15.09 1.89
N ARG A 32 -3.55 -14.99 1.32
CA ARG A 32 -3.99 -15.88 0.23
C ARG A 32 -3.13 -15.73 -1.01
N ALA A 33 -2.85 -14.49 -1.45
CA ALA A 33 -2.05 -14.22 -2.62
C ALA A 33 -0.61 -14.78 -2.49
N TRP A 34 0.00 -14.68 -1.32
CA TRP A 34 1.28 -15.31 -1.03
C TRP A 34 1.21 -16.83 -1.06
N LYS A 35 0.19 -17.44 -0.47
CA LYS A 35 0.00 -18.91 -0.48
C LYS A 35 -0.23 -19.47 -1.88
N GLU A 36 -0.89 -18.71 -2.74
CA GLU A 36 -1.18 -19.07 -4.13
C GLU A 36 -0.03 -18.77 -5.09
N GLY A 37 1.08 -18.20 -4.61
CA GLY A 37 2.24 -17.85 -5.44
C GLY A 37 2.01 -16.68 -6.39
N ALA A 38 1.03 -15.82 -6.11
CA ALA A 38 0.68 -14.70 -6.99
C ALA A 38 1.83 -13.71 -7.20
N PHE A 39 2.80 -13.66 -6.27
CA PHE A 39 3.96 -12.77 -6.32
C PHE A 39 5.25 -13.43 -6.80
N ASP A 40 5.26 -14.74 -7.09
CA ASP A 40 6.48 -15.50 -7.41
C ASP A 40 7.24 -14.95 -8.63
N ALA A 41 6.52 -14.38 -9.60
CA ALA A 41 7.11 -13.83 -10.81
C ALA A 41 7.79 -12.46 -10.62
N GLU A 42 7.50 -11.76 -9.53
CA GLU A 42 7.97 -10.39 -9.31
C GLU A 42 8.87 -10.22 -8.07
N VAL A 43 8.87 -11.19 -7.17
CA VAL A 43 9.68 -11.15 -5.95
C VAL A 43 11.13 -11.52 -6.23
N VAL A 44 12.05 -10.63 -5.85
CA VAL A 44 13.49 -10.87 -5.89
C VAL A 44 14.00 -11.06 -4.46
N PRO A 45 14.55 -12.25 -4.11
CA PRO A 45 15.10 -12.48 -2.78
C PRO A 45 16.28 -11.55 -2.46
N VAL A 46 16.30 -10.99 -1.26
CA VAL A 46 17.40 -10.17 -0.75
C VAL A 46 18.17 -10.93 0.31
N VAL A 47 19.47 -11.08 0.11
CA VAL A 47 20.37 -11.75 1.07
C VAL A 47 21.00 -10.69 1.98
N ILE A 48 20.66 -10.75 3.28
CA ILE A 48 21.27 -9.91 4.30
C ILE A 48 22.39 -10.68 4.97
N LYS A 49 23.63 -10.23 4.76
CA LYS A 49 24.81 -10.84 5.37
C LYS A 49 24.86 -10.55 6.87
N GLY A 50 24.95 -11.58 7.67
CA GLY A 50 25.00 -11.48 9.13
C GLY A 50 26.22 -12.21 9.73
N LYS A 51 26.68 -11.77 10.93
CA LYS A 51 27.79 -12.40 11.66
C LYS A 51 27.53 -13.87 12.04
N LYS A 52 26.25 -14.26 12.15
CA LYS A 52 25.82 -15.62 12.52
C LYS A 52 25.27 -16.44 11.35
N GLY A 53 25.45 -15.94 10.12
CA GLY A 53 24.93 -16.52 8.89
C GLY A 53 24.06 -15.54 8.11
N ASP A 54 23.85 -15.82 6.85
CA ASP A 54 23.07 -14.99 5.95
C ASP A 54 21.57 -15.24 6.15
N THR A 55 20.78 -14.17 6.11
CA THR A 55 19.32 -14.24 6.14
C THR A 55 18.76 -13.88 4.77
N VAL A 56 17.92 -14.74 4.20
CA VAL A 56 17.24 -14.48 2.94
C VAL A 56 15.85 -13.93 3.20
N VAL A 57 15.60 -12.70 2.77
CA VAL A 57 14.27 -12.07 2.80
C VAL A 57 13.65 -12.21 1.42
N LYS A 58 12.53 -12.91 1.34
CA LYS A 58 11.84 -13.23 0.08
C LYS A 58 10.31 -13.19 0.17
N GLU A 59 9.77 -12.72 1.27
CA GLU A 59 8.34 -12.72 1.52
C GLU A 59 7.96 -11.56 2.44
N ASP A 60 6.81 -10.95 2.22
CA ASP A 60 6.29 -9.89 3.08
C ASP A 60 5.98 -10.41 4.49
N GLU A 61 6.19 -9.55 5.47
CA GLU A 61 6.05 -9.93 6.89
C GLU A 61 4.75 -9.44 7.53
N GLU A 62 4.14 -8.38 6.99
CA GLU A 62 3.06 -7.67 7.68
C GLU A 62 1.83 -8.55 7.93
N TYR A 63 1.39 -9.31 6.93
CA TYR A 63 0.25 -10.21 7.09
C TYR A 63 0.50 -11.37 8.08
N LYS A 64 1.78 -11.72 8.33
CA LYS A 64 2.18 -12.77 9.29
C LYS A 64 2.15 -12.29 10.74
N LYS A 65 2.26 -10.98 10.96
CA LYS A 65 2.33 -10.36 12.28
C LYS A 65 0.97 -9.97 12.84
N VAL A 66 -0.08 -9.98 12.00
CA VAL A 66 -1.40 -9.51 12.39
C VAL A 66 -2.08 -10.48 13.37
N ILE A 67 -2.68 -9.93 14.40
CA ILE A 67 -3.52 -10.65 15.36
C ILE A 67 -4.93 -10.11 15.21
N TYR A 68 -5.74 -10.81 14.46
CA TYR A 68 -7.09 -10.37 14.04
C TYR A 68 -7.99 -9.99 15.23
N GLU A 69 -7.94 -10.75 16.31
CA GLU A 69 -8.77 -10.52 17.50
C GLU A 69 -8.42 -9.23 18.24
N LYS A 70 -7.22 -8.70 18.03
CA LYS A 70 -6.76 -7.45 18.65
C LYS A 70 -7.17 -6.21 17.86
N ILE A 71 -7.48 -6.34 16.56
CA ILE A 71 -7.76 -5.19 15.70
C ILE A 71 -8.87 -4.28 16.28
N PRO A 72 -10.03 -4.81 16.71
CA PRO A 72 -11.10 -3.94 17.26
C PRO A 72 -10.72 -3.24 18.57
N THR A 73 -9.74 -3.77 19.31
CA THR A 73 -9.33 -3.23 20.62
C THR A 73 -8.20 -2.21 20.52
N LEU A 74 -7.64 -1.99 19.33
CA LEU A 74 -6.55 -1.04 19.13
C LEU A 74 -7.02 0.40 19.37
N LYS A 75 -6.16 1.17 20.04
CA LYS A 75 -6.40 2.60 20.23
C LYS A 75 -6.18 3.35 18.92
N SER A 76 -6.96 4.42 18.71
CA SER A 76 -6.72 5.36 17.61
C SER A 76 -5.33 5.98 17.71
N ALA A 77 -4.65 6.12 16.57
CA ALA A 77 -3.25 6.54 16.52
C ALA A 77 -3.06 8.06 16.38
N PHE A 78 -4.05 8.76 15.79
CA PHE A 78 -3.88 10.16 15.39
C PHE A 78 -4.82 11.13 16.09
N LYS A 79 -5.95 10.68 16.58
CA LYS A 79 -6.98 11.49 17.26
C LYS A 79 -7.55 10.70 18.42
N GLN A 80 -7.68 11.29 19.59
CA GLN A 80 -8.36 10.65 20.71
C GLN A 80 -9.82 10.36 20.33
N GLY A 81 -10.27 9.11 20.49
CA GLY A 81 -11.58 8.67 20.03
C GLY A 81 -11.73 8.61 18.50
N GLY A 82 -10.62 8.70 17.76
CA GLY A 82 -10.60 8.58 16.31
C GLY A 82 -10.83 7.16 15.81
N ARG A 83 -10.88 7.02 14.50
CA ARG A 83 -11.22 5.75 13.80
C ARG A 83 -9.98 5.06 13.21
N ILE A 84 -8.85 5.79 13.06
CA ILE A 84 -7.65 5.29 12.42
C ILE A 84 -6.68 4.68 13.43
N THR A 85 -6.26 3.45 13.19
CA THR A 85 -5.36 2.67 14.05
C THR A 85 -4.14 2.19 13.29
N ALA A 86 -3.20 1.57 13.99
CA ALA A 86 -2.05 0.94 13.36
C ALA A 86 -2.43 -0.21 12.41
N ALA A 87 -3.53 -0.92 12.67
CA ALA A 87 -3.95 -2.04 11.83
C ALA A 87 -4.71 -1.63 10.56
N ASN A 88 -5.46 -0.50 10.61
CA ASN A 88 -6.19 0.01 9.45
C ASN A 88 -5.47 1.17 8.73
N SER A 89 -4.17 1.37 9.03
CA SER A 89 -3.27 2.29 8.35
C SER A 89 -2.20 1.53 7.57
N SER A 90 -1.74 2.08 6.46
CA SER A 90 -0.58 1.53 5.75
C SER A 90 0.69 1.67 6.57
N SER A 91 1.56 0.67 6.53
CA SER A 91 2.91 0.76 7.09
C SER A 91 3.81 1.67 6.23
N LEU A 92 4.88 2.17 6.84
CA LEU A 92 5.94 2.87 6.13
C LEU A 92 6.94 1.84 5.64
N ASN A 93 7.11 1.75 4.32
CA ASN A 93 8.02 0.82 3.69
C ASN A 93 8.91 1.56 2.68
N ASP A 94 10.14 1.09 2.52
CA ASP A 94 11.02 1.57 1.47
C ASP A 94 10.50 1.13 0.12
N GLY A 95 10.69 1.96 -0.89
CA GLY A 95 10.25 1.66 -2.24
C GLY A 95 11.02 2.47 -3.27
N ALA A 96 11.16 1.91 -4.46
CA ALA A 96 11.74 2.58 -5.61
C ALA A 96 11.01 2.17 -6.87
N SER A 97 10.89 3.09 -7.82
CA SER A 97 10.38 2.79 -9.15
C SER A 97 11.17 3.58 -10.20
N ALA A 98 11.26 3.02 -11.40
CA ALA A 98 11.88 3.70 -12.53
C ALA A 98 10.97 3.55 -13.76
N LEU A 99 10.73 4.65 -14.47
CA LEU A 99 9.90 4.69 -15.66
C LEU A 99 10.67 5.41 -16.78
N ILE A 100 10.57 4.89 -17.99
CA ILE A 100 11.07 5.55 -19.19
C ILE A 100 9.87 6.14 -19.93
N LEU A 101 9.87 7.46 -20.09
CA LEU A 101 8.84 8.21 -20.81
C LEU A 101 9.44 8.71 -22.12
N MET A 102 8.67 8.60 -23.19
CA MET A 102 9.05 9.12 -24.51
C MET A 102 7.81 9.45 -25.34
N SER A 103 7.98 10.19 -26.44
CA SER A 103 6.89 10.40 -27.37
C SER A 103 6.55 9.12 -28.14
N ALA A 104 5.33 9.05 -28.69
CA ALA A 104 4.91 7.92 -29.50
C ALA A 104 5.79 7.75 -30.77
N GLU A 105 6.23 8.88 -31.34
CA GLU A 105 7.14 8.90 -32.49
C GLU A 105 8.50 8.30 -32.13
N LYS A 106 9.04 8.67 -30.95
CA LYS A 106 10.34 8.13 -30.50
C LYS A 106 10.25 6.65 -30.18
N ALA A 107 9.16 6.19 -29.60
CA ALA A 107 8.94 4.77 -29.36
C ALA A 107 8.92 3.97 -30.67
N LYS A 108 8.27 4.51 -31.71
CA LYS A 108 8.24 3.90 -33.05
C LYS A 108 9.63 3.88 -33.71
N GLU A 109 10.37 4.99 -33.62
CA GLU A 109 11.74 5.10 -34.14
C GLU A 109 12.66 4.04 -33.52
N LEU A 110 12.56 3.84 -32.20
CA LEU A 110 13.37 2.88 -31.46
C LEU A 110 12.84 1.43 -31.54
N GLY A 111 11.69 1.20 -32.18
CA GLY A 111 11.09 -0.13 -32.27
C GLY A 111 10.61 -0.71 -30.94
N VAL A 112 10.42 0.13 -29.90
CA VAL A 112 9.97 -0.33 -28.59
C VAL A 112 8.44 -0.32 -28.50
N LYS A 113 7.88 -1.34 -27.86
CA LYS A 113 6.43 -1.43 -27.64
C LYS A 113 6.06 -0.67 -26.36
N PRO A 114 5.23 0.39 -26.44
CA PRO A 114 4.76 1.06 -25.22
C PRO A 114 3.93 0.13 -24.33
N LEU A 115 4.14 0.19 -23.03
CA LEU A 115 3.32 -0.51 -22.04
C LEU A 115 1.99 0.19 -21.80
N ALA A 116 2.01 1.54 -21.85
CA ALA A 116 0.83 2.37 -21.66
C ALA A 116 1.00 3.71 -22.38
N LYS A 117 -0.11 4.38 -22.64
CA LYS A 117 -0.15 5.76 -23.14
C LYS A 117 -0.69 6.67 -22.06
N ILE A 118 0.04 7.74 -21.75
CA ILE A 118 -0.46 8.78 -20.85
C ILE A 118 -1.49 9.61 -21.61
N ILE A 119 -2.71 9.64 -21.11
CA ILE A 119 -3.77 10.50 -21.60
C ILE A 119 -3.90 11.62 -20.58
N CYS A 120 -3.41 12.82 -20.94
CA CYS A 120 -3.61 13.99 -20.09
C CYS A 120 -5.07 14.44 -20.26
N GLU A 121 -5.90 14.18 -19.25
CA GLU A 121 -7.09 14.99 -19.07
C GLU A 121 -6.72 16.28 -18.33
N PRO A 122 -7.38 17.42 -18.64
CA PRO A 122 -7.12 18.64 -17.91
C PRO A 122 -7.37 18.38 -16.42
N PHE A 123 -6.31 18.43 -15.63
CA PHE A 123 -6.37 18.31 -14.18
C PHE A 123 -7.33 19.37 -13.64
N ARG A 124 -8.51 18.98 -13.23
CA ARG A 124 -9.24 19.75 -12.22
C ARG A 124 -8.45 19.55 -10.93
N LEU A 125 -7.63 20.53 -10.61
CA LEU A 125 -7.12 20.71 -9.25
C LEU A 125 -8.33 20.78 -8.35
N ILE A 126 -8.62 19.68 -7.66
CA ILE A 126 -9.51 19.72 -6.50
C ILE A 126 -8.70 20.48 -5.47
N GLN A 127 -9.00 21.77 -5.36
CA GLN A 127 -8.48 22.61 -4.32
C GLN A 127 -8.98 22.03 -3.00
N CYS A 128 -8.10 21.35 -2.28
CA CYS A 128 -8.34 21.05 -0.86
C CYS A 128 -8.25 22.39 -0.11
N THR A 129 -9.31 23.18 -0.17
CA THR A 129 -9.50 24.34 0.70
C THR A 129 -9.98 23.80 2.04
N GLY A 130 -9.09 23.75 3.00
CA GLY A 130 -9.43 23.34 4.36
C GLY A 130 -8.19 23.14 5.22
N TYR A 131 -7.55 24.23 5.61
CA TYR A 131 -6.79 24.35 6.84
C TYR A 131 -7.58 25.23 7.79
#